data_85b72063e84d325bb8fdeb516437bbc6
#
_entry.id   85b72063e84d325bb8fdeb516437bbc6
#
_cell.length_a   1.000
_cell.length_b   1.000
_cell.length_c   1.000
_cell.angle_alpha   90.00
_cell.angle_beta   90.00
_cell.angle_gamma   90.00
#
_symmetry.space_group_name_H-M   'P 1'
#
loop_
_entity.id
_entity.type
_entity.pdbx_description
1 polymer ?
#
loop_
_entity_poly.entity_id
_entity_poly.type
_entity_poly.pdbx_seq_one_letter_code
_entity_poly.pdbx_strand_id
1 'polypeptide(L)'
;LANTGMHWVPLSDPVDRDPAYGGADIPRRLRLLVDGYGLDRDGRAALLDAFAVRLSRLYDRMHWNAENVGGGWARMWRAGVGEKIRRRESWFASQRPALEAALRRPTG
;
A
#
# COMPACT_ATOMS: atom_id res chain seq x y z
N LEU A 1 -2.78 -9.78 -7.12
CA LEU A 1 -1.57 -9.82 -6.29
C LEU A 1 -1.41 -8.57 -5.45
N ALA A 2 -1.70 -7.37 -5.99
CA ALA A 2 -1.65 -6.14 -5.21
C ALA A 2 -2.55 -6.20 -3.98
N ASN A 3 -3.74 -6.79 -4.10
CA ASN A 3 -4.65 -6.99 -2.98
C ASN A 3 -4.02 -7.89 -1.89
N THR A 4 -3.39 -8.98 -2.28
CA THR A 4 -2.68 -9.87 -1.35
C THR A 4 -1.54 -9.13 -0.67
N GLY A 5 -0.76 -8.36 -1.42
CA GLY A 5 0.34 -7.56 -0.89
C GLY A 5 -0.12 -6.52 0.13
N MET A 6 -1.25 -5.87 -0.10
CA MET A 6 -1.80 -4.87 0.83
C MET A 6 -2.25 -5.49 2.15
N HIS A 7 -2.62 -6.77 2.17
CA HIS A 7 -2.98 -7.47 3.41
C HIS A 7 -1.78 -8.05 4.14
N TRP A 8 -0.79 -8.56 3.41
CA TRP A 8 0.36 -9.25 4.00
C TRP A 8 1.54 -8.33 4.30
N VAL A 9 1.76 -7.32 3.46
CA VAL A 9 2.84 -6.34 3.64
C VAL A 9 2.23 -5.03 4.15
N PRO A 10 2.67 -4.51 5.32
CA PRO A 10 2.09 -3.29 5.88
C PRO A 10 2.59 -2.03 5.17
N LEU A 11 2.14 -1.80 3.94
CA LEU A 11 2.49 -0.68 3.10
C LEU A 11 1.79 0.60 3.55
N SER A 12 2.17 1.12 4.71
CA SER A 12 1.61 2.36 5.26
C SER A 12 2.64 3.11 6.08
N ASP A 13 2.39 4.41 6.29
CA ASP A 13 3.21 5.23 7.18
C ASP A 13 3.26 4.55 8.57
N PRO A 14 4.44 4.51 9.22
CA PRO A 14 4.57 3.89 10.54
C PRO A 14 3.57 4.40 11.57
N VAL A 15 3.16 5.66 11.50
CA VAL A 15 2.17 6.25 12.44
C VAL A 15 0.80 5.58 12.33
N ASP A 16 0.44 5.09 11.15
CA ASP A 16 -0.86 4.45 10.86
C ASP A 16 -0.80 2.92 10.93
N ARG A 17 0.39 2.37 11.17
CA ARG A 17 0.62 0.92 11.13
C ARG A 17 0.13 0.26 12.40
N ASP A 18 -0.50 -0.91 12.26
CA ASP A 18 -0.85 -1.74 13.43
C ASP A 18 0.43 -2.05 14.22
N PRO A 19 0.42 -1.92 15.56
CA PRO A 19 1.58 -2.24 16.40
C PRO A 19 2.15 -3.63 16.17
N ALA A 20 1.34 -4.59 15.75
CA ALA A 20 1.80 -5.94 15.42
C ALA A 20 2.81 -5.96 14.25
N TYR A 21 2.82 -4.94 13.41
CA TYR A 21 3.73 -4.80 12.28
C TYR A 21 4.86 -3.79 12.52
N GLY A 22 4.96 -3.21 13.72
CA GLY A 22 5.88 -2.10 14.01
C GLY A 22 7.34 -2.41 13.73
N GLY A 23 7.77 -3.67 13.85
CA GLY A 23 9.13 -4.11 13.55
C GLY A 23 9.29 -4.77 12.18
N ALA A 24 8.29 -4.71 11.31
CA ALA A 24 8.33 -5.41 10.03
C ALA A 24 9.32 -4.77 9.05
N ASP A 25 10.15 -5.61 8.44
CA ASP A 25 11.01 -5.21 7.31
C ASP A 25 10.18 -5.27 6.03
N ILE A 26 9.65 -4.13 5.63
CA ILE A 26 8.75 -4.03 4.48
C ILE A 26 9.42 -4.41 3.16
N PRO A 27 10.62 -3.92 2.82
CA PRO A 27 11.29 -4.35 1.60
C PRO A 27 11.50 -5.86 1.54
N ARG A 28 11.89 -6.48 2.65
CA ARG A 28 12.07 -7.93 2.73
C ARG A 28 10.76 -8.69 2.53
N ARG A 29 9.69 -8.26 3.20
CA ARG A 29 8.37 -8.91 3.07
C ARG A 29 7.86 -8.82 1.64
N LEU A 30 7.98 -7.65 1.02
CA LEU A 30 7.58 -7.45 -0.35
C LEU A 30 8.41 -8.33 -1.30
N ARG A 31 9.72 -8.43 -1.06
CA ARG A 31 10.62 -9.30 -1.81
C ARG A 31 10.20 -10.77 -1.73
N LEU A 32 9.89 -11.25 -0.52
CA LEU A 32 9.43 -12.61 -0.32
C LEU A 32 8.13 -12.88 -1.07
N LEU A 33 7.21 -11.92 -1.08
CA LEU A 33 5.96 -12.03 -1.81
C LEU A 33 6.19 -12.18 -3.31
N VAL A 34 6.98 -11.30 -3.93
CA VAL A 34 7.22 -11.34 -5.37
C VAL A 34 8.04 -12.56 -5.79
N ASP A 35 8.99 -13.00 -4.97
CA ASP A 35 9.77 -14.22 -5.23
C ASP A 35 8.87 -15.45 -5.13
N GLY A 36 7.97 -15.50 -4.16
CA GLY A 36 7.03 -16.61 -3.99
C GLY A 36 6.06 -16.76 -5.15
N TYR A 37 5.69 -15.66 -5.79
CA TYR A 37 4.82 -15.68 -6.98
C TYR A 37 5.61 -15.78 -8.29
N GLY A 38 6.94 -15.79 -8.23
CA GLY A 38 7.77 -15.93 -9.42
C GLY A 38 7.70 -14.74 -10.38
N LEU A 39 7.45 -13.53 -9.87
CA LEU A 39 7.34 -12.35 -10.71
C LEU A 39 8.69 -11.96 -11.30
N ASP A 40 8.69 -11.71 -12.61
CA ASP A 40 9.85 -11.16 -13.31
C ASP A 40 9.99 -9.66 -13.07
N ARG A 41 10.98 -9.04 -13.71
CA ARG A 41 11.26 -7.61 -13.56
C ARG A 41 10.05 -6.74 -13.89
N ASP A 42 9.38 -7.03 -15.00
CA ASP A 42 8.21 -6.25 -15.42
C ASP A 42 7.02 -6.44 -14.50
N GLY A 43 6.80 -7.66 -14.02
CA GLY A 43 5.75 -7.97 -13.05
C GLY A 43 5.96 -7.27 -11.71
N ARG A 44 7.20 -7.14 -11.26
CA ARG A 44 7.55 -6.43 -10.02
C ARG A 44 7.29 -4.93 -10.15
N ALA A 45 7.67 -4.31 -11.26
CA ALA A 45 7.39 -2.91 -11.52
C ALA A 45 5.88 -2.66 -11.61
N ALA A 46 5.16 -3.52 -12.32
CA ALA A 46 3.69 -3.43 -12.44
C ALA A 46 2.99 -3.56 -11.09
N LEU A 47 3.53 -4.36 -10.17
CA LEU A 47 2.96 -4.50 -8.82
C LEU A 47 3.02 -3.17 -8.05
N LEU A 48 4.14 -2.46 -8.10
CA LEU A 48 4.28 -1.16 -7.43
C LEU A 48 3.36 -0.12 -8.04
N ASP A 49 3.21 -0.10 -9.37
CA ASP A 49 2.25 0.77 -10.05
C ASP A 49 0.82 0.44 -9.63
N ALA A 50 0.48 -0.84 -9.49
CA ALA A 50 -0.84 -1.28 -9.05
C ALA A 50 -1.15 -0.81 -7.62
N PHE A 51 -0.18 -0.81 -6.71
CA PHE A 51 -0.36 -0.27 -5.36
C PHE A 51 -0.68 1.23 -5.40
N ALA A 52 0.05 2.00 -6.19
CA ALA A 52 -0.17 3.44 -6.32
C ALA A 52 -1.58 3.74 -6.85
N VAL A 53 -2.00 3.05 -7.90
CA VAL A 53 -3.34 3.20 -8.49
C VAL A 53 -4.42 2.81 -7.48
N ARG A 54 -4.22 1.71 -6.75
CA ARG A 54 -5.19 1.24 -5.77
C ARG A 54 -5.39 2.22 -4.63
N LEU A 55 -4.34 2.87 -4.15
CA LEU A 55 -4.44 3.88 -3.10
C LEU A 55 -5.21 5.11 -3.59
N SER A 56 -4.94 5.57 -4.81
CA SER A 56 -5.65 6.69 -5.41
C SER A 56 -7.15 6.38 -5.58
N ARG A 57 -7.48 5.20 -6.08
CA ARG A 57 -8.87 4.75 -6.24
C ARG A 57 -9.57 4.58 -4.89
N LEU A 58 -8.87 4.13 -3.89
CA LEU A 58 -9.42 3.99 -2.54
C LEU A 58 -9.85 5.35 -1.99
N TYR A 59 -9.01 6.37 -2.12
CA TYR A 59 -9.32 7.73 -1.69
C TYR A 59 -10.61 8.23 -2.38
N ASP A 60 -10.64 8.14 -3.70
CA ASP A 60 -11.78 8.61 -4.49
C ASP A 60 -13.08 7.88 -4.13
N ARG A 61 -13.01 6.57 -3.95
CA ARG A 61 -14.17 5.76 -3.59
C ARG A 61 -14.68 6.08 -2.19
N MET A 62 -13.79 6.25 -1.22
CA MET A 62 -14.17 6.60 0.14
C MET A 62 -14.83 7.97 0.20
N HIS A 63 -14.28 8.94 -0.54
CA HIS A 63 -14.84 10.28 -0.64
C HIS A 63 -16.23 10.25 -1.30
N TRP A 64 -16.37 9.57 -2.41
CA TRP A 64 -17.64 9.43 -3.12
C TRP A 64 -18.70 8.78 -2.23
N ASN A 65 -18.35 7.70 -1.54
CA ASN A 65 -19.28 7.00 -0.64
C ASN A 65 -19.69 7.90 0.53
N ALA A 66 -18.77 8.69 1.08
CA ALA A 66 -19.09 9.62 2.16
C ALA A 66 -20.11 10.67 1.74
N GLU A 67 -20.00 11.18 0.50
CA GLU A 67 -20.88 12.21 -0.02
C GLU A 67 -22.22 11.66 -0.54
N ASN A 68 -22.21 10.47 -1.15
CA ASN A 68 -23.36 9.94 -1.87
C ASN A 68 -24.12 8.83 -1.15
N VAL A 69 -23.44 8.07 -0.29
CA VAL A 69 -24.06 6.99 0.51
C VAL A 69 -24.32 7.46 1.95
N GLY A 70 -23.35 8.16 2.54
CA GLY A 70 -23.49 8.66 3.91
C GLY A 70 -23.28 7.55 4.95
N GLY A 71 -23.99 7.64 6.08
CA GLY A 71 -23.92 6.64 7.15
C GLY A 71 -22.51 6.40 7.68
N GLY A 72 -22.09 5.13 7.74
CA GLY A 72 -20.74 4.74 8.18
C GLY A 72 -19.60 5.32 7.34
N TRP A 73 -19.83 5.50 6.04
CA TRP A 73 -18.85 6.11 5.14
C TRP A 73 -18.59 7.58 5.50
N ALA A 74 -19.65 8.33 5.77
CA ALA A 74 -19.53 9.73 6.19
C ALA A 74 -18.86 9.84 7.55
N ARG A 75 -19.14 8.92 8.49
CA ARG A 75 -18.50 8.88 9.80
C ARG A 75 -17.00 8.64 9.69
N MET A 76 -16.58 7.68 8.87
CA MET A 76 -15.15 7.38 8.64
C MET A 76 -14.43 8.57 7.99
N TRP A 77 -15.10 9.24 7.05
CA TRP A 77 -14.53 10.40 6.39
C TRP A 77 -14.28 11.54 7.37
N ARG A 78 -15.27 11.82 8.24
CA ARG A 78 -15.12 12.84 9.29
C ARG A 78 -14.07 12.47 10.33
N ALA A 79 -13.87 11.18 10.57
CA ALA A 79 -12.85 10.68 11.49
C ALA A 79 -11.43 10.71 10.93
N GLY A 80 -11.25 11.08 9.65
CA GLY A 80 -9.94 11.31 9.07
C GLY A 80 -9.42 10.21 8.17
N VAL A 81 -10.27 9.31 7.66
CA VAL A 81 -9.82 8.24 6.76
C VAL A 81 -9.16 8.78 5.49
N GLY A 82 -9.64 9.92 4.97
CA GLY A 82 -9.06 10.54 3.79
C GLY A 82 -7.61 10.98 4.01
N GLU A 83 -7.35 11.67 5.13
CA GLU A 83 -5.99 12.07 5.49
C GLU A 83 -5.08 10.86 5.69
N LYS A 84 -5.60 9.80 6.31
CA LYS A 84 -4.85 8.55 6.50
C LYS A 84 -4.43 7.93 5.16
N ILE A 85 -5.33 7.89 4.18
CA ILE A 85 -5.03 7.39 2.85
C ILE A 85 -3.98 8.27 2.16
N ARG A 86 -4.09 9.58 2.27
CA ARG A 86 -3.10 10.52 1.71
C ARG A 86 -1.72 10.34 2.35
N ARG A 87 -1.64 10.14 3.67
CA ARG A 87 -0.36 9.81 4.33
C ARG A 87 0.23 8.53 3.78
N ARG A 88 -0.59 7.51 3.55
CA ARG A 88 -0.15 6.25 2.96
C ARG A 88 0.40 6.44 1.55
N GLU A 89 -0.28 7.23 0.72
CA GLU A 89 0.21 7.57 -0.62
C GLU A 89 1.56 8.27 -0.57
N SER A 90 1.70 9.28 0.30
CA SER A 90 2.95 10.03 0.47
C SER A 90 4.08 9.13 0.97
N TRP A 91 3.80 8.28 1.94
CA TRP A 91 4.76 7.32 2.46
C TRP A 91 5.22 6.36 1.36
N PHE A 92 4.27 5.81 0.61
CA PHE A 92 4.57 4.88 -0.49
C PHE A 92 5.44 5.55 -1.57
N ALA A 93 5.10 6.77 -1.96
CA ALA A 93 5.88 7.54 -2.94
C ALA A 93 7.31 7.79 -2.44
N SER A 94 7.48 8.12 -1.15
CA SER A 94 8.80 8.36 -0.57
C SER A 94 9.64 7.09 -0.46
N GLN A 95 9.00 5.94 -0.26
CA GLN A 95 9.67 4.64 -0.11
C GLN A 95 9.86 3.90 -1.43
N ARG A 96 9.18 4.33 -2.48
CA ARG A 96 9.17 3.62 -3.76
C ARG A 96 10.57 3.35 -4.32
N PRO A 97 11.54 4.30 -4.30
CA PRO A 97 12.90 4.01 -4.79
C PRO A 97 13.57 2.87 -4.03
N ALA A 98 13.41 2.81 -2.71
CA ALA A 98 13.97 1.74 -1.89
C ALA A 98 13.28 0.40 -2.15
N LEU A 99 11.96 0.41 -2.35
CA LEU A 99 11.20 -0.80 -2.69
C LEU A 99 11.59 -1.32 -4.06
N GLU A 100 11.72 -0.45 -5.05
CA GLU A 100 12.18 -0.82 -6.39
C GLU A 100 13.58 -1.44 -6.34
N ALA A 101 14.50 -0.84 -5.59
CA ALA A 101 15.86 -1.37 -5.42
C ALA A 101 15.84 -2.76 -4.78
N ALA A 102 15.02 -2.98 -3.76
CA ALA A 102 14.89 -4.28 -3.11
C ALA A 102 14.37 -5.35 -4.06
N LEU A 103 13.41 -4.99 -4.92
CA LEU A 103 12.81 -5.92 -5.89
C LEU A 103 13.72 -6.22 -7.08
N ARG A 104 14.69 -5.35 -7.39
CA ARG A 104 15.64 -5.53 -8.48
C ARG A 104 16.86 -6.37 -8.11
N ARG A 105 17.13 -6.58 -6.81
CA ARG A 105 18.29 -7.37 -6.37
C ARG A 105 18.20 -8.79 -6.88
N PRO A 106 19.31 -9.36 -7.40
CA PRO A 106 19.35 -10.78 -7.77
C PRO A 106 19.00 -11.66 -6.58
N THR A 107 18.30 -12.76 -6.85
CA THR A 107 18.00 -13.79 -5.85
C THR A 107 19.26 -14.61 -5.62
N GLY A 108 19.71 -14.69 -4.39
CA GLY A 108 20.89 -15.50 -4.12
C GLY A 108 21.60 -15.15 -2.88
#